data_f4ac3457aa00001b8e06e9d42b623f5b
#
_entry.id   f4ac3457aa00001b8e06e9d42b623f5b
#
_cell.length_a   1.000
_cell.length_b   1.000
_cell.length_c   1.000
_cell.angle_alpha   90.00
_cell.angle_beta   90.00
_cell.angle_gamma   90.00
#
_symmetry.space_group_name_H-M   'P 1'
#
loop_
_entity.id
_entity.type
_entity.pdbx_description
1 polymer ?
#
loop_
_entity_poly.entity_id
_entity_poly.type
_entity_poly.pdbx_seq_one_letter_code
_entity_poly.pdbx_strand_id
1 'polypeptide(L)'
;MPRISKIRVAALNLVIENGYDGFTMEELAHKVGVSRRTLFNYIKDKESAVLGSEMSEEVENQFQNFAAGLPTGSLREDSKIMAMTVFNRAVGDEFFPEISQLTAQALATDTKLRALYCQRNSRIIQRVRQAVQAR
;
A
#
# COMPACT_ATOMS: atom_id res chain seq x y z
N MET A 1 13.28 12.22 -2.93
CA MET A 1 12.34 11.07 -2.91
C MET A 1 12.96 9.92 -2.14
N PRO A 2 12.28 9.35 -1.14
CA PRO A 2 12.79 8.20 -0.39
C PRO A 2 13.04 7.00 -1.28
N ARG A 3 13.90 6.08 -0.84
CA ARG A 3 14.26 4.90 -1.66
C ARG A 3 13.05 4.02 -1.98
N ILE A 4 12.14 3.83 -1.03
CA ILE A 4 10.90 3.05 -1.25
C ILE A 4 10.07 3.67 -2.36
N SER A 5 9.96 4.99 -2.40
CA SER A 5 9.23 5.69 -3.46
C SER A 5 9.89 5.53 -4.82
N LYS A 6 11.23 5.52 -4.87
CA LYS A 6 11.98 5.26 -6.11
C LYS A 6 11.74 3.83 -6.62
N ILE A 7 11.70 2.87 -5.71
CA ILE A 7 11.38 1.48 -6.04
C ILE A 7 9.97 1.39 -6.61
N ARG A 8 9.01 2.07 -6.00
CA ARG A 8 7.62 2.10 -6.48
C ARG A 8 7.51 2.69 -7.87
N VAL A 9 8.17 3.80 -8.14
CA VAL A 9 8.19 4.42 -9.46
C VAL A 9 8.73 3.44 -10.51
N ALA A 10 9.86 2.79 -10.22
CA ALA A 10 10.46 1.81 -11.13
C ALA A 10 9.53 0.62 -11.37
N ALA A 11 8.90 0.10 -10.31
CA ALA A 11 7.97 -1.02 -10.42
C ALA A 11 6.73 -0.65 -11.26
N LEU A 12 6.16 0.52 -11.02
CA LEU A 12 5.00 1.00 -11.78
C LEU A 12 5.33 1.18 -13.27
N ASN A 13 6.51 1.69 -13.59
CA ASN A 13 6.96 1.80 -14.97
C ASN A 13 7.10 0.42 -15.62
N LEU A 14 7.60 -0.58 -14.89
CA LEU A 14 7.70 -1.95 -15.40
C LEU A 14 6.32 -2.56 -15.64
N VAL A 15 5.34 -2.29 -14.78
CA VAL A 15 3.96 -2.74 -15.01
C VAL A 15 3.39 -2.11 -16.28
N ILE A 16 3.59 -0.81 -16.46
CA ILE A 16 3.07 -0.10 -17.63
C ILE A 16 3.71 -0.61 -18.92
N GLU A 17 5.02 -0.88 -18.88
CA GLU A 17 5.76 -1.33 -20.07
C GLU A 17 5.53 -2.80 -20.40
N ASN A 18 5.50 -3.68 -19.39
CA ASN A 18 5.57 -5.13 -19.58
C ASN A 18 4.38 -5.90 -18.98
N GLY A 19 3.51 -5.24 -18.22
CA GLY A 19 2.46 -5.88 -17.45
C GLY A 19 2.95 -6.35 -16.08
N TYR A 20 2.01 -6.57 -15.17
CA TYR A 20 2.34 -7.00 -13.79
C TYR A 20 3.11 -8.33 -13.76
N ASP A 21 2.73 -9.29 -14.61
CA ASP A 21 3.42 -10.58 -14.71
C ASP A 21 4.60 -10.54 -15.68
N GLY A 22 4.87 -9.40 -16.30
CA GLY A 22 5.89 -9.26 -17.35
C GLY A 22 7.27 -8.86 -16.85
N PHE A 23 7.49 -8.79 -15.54
CA PHE A 23 8.81 -8.50 -14.98
C PHE A 23 9.06 -9.29 -13.71
N THR A 24 10.34 -9.42 -13.35
CA THR A 24 10.77 -10.12 -12.14
C THR A 24 11.32 -9.14 -11.11
N MET A 25 11.42 -9.58 -9.86
CA MET A 25 12.05 -8.78 -8.81
C MET A 25 13.53 -8.52 -9.10
N GLU A 26 14.20 -9.44 -9.81
CA GLU A 26 15.59 -9.25 -10.24
C GLU A 26 15.71 -8.12 -11.26
N GLU A 27 14.79 -8.05 -12.22
CA GLU A 27 14.73 -6.96 -13.18
C GLU A 27 14.45 -5.63 -12.49
N LEU A 28 13.58 -5.62 -11.49
CA LEU A 28 13.30 -4.44 -10.69
C LEU A 28 14.55 -3.98 -9.93
N ALA A 29 15.26 -4.91 -9.28
CA ALA A 29 16.49 -4.59 -8.57
C ALA A 29 17.54 -4.00 -9.51
N HIS A 30 17.69 -4.57 -10.70
CA HIS A 30 18.59 -4.06 -11.73
C HIS A 30 18.21 -2.64 -12.16
N LYS A 31 16.93 -2.39 -12.40
CA LYS A 31 16.44 -1.08 -12.81
C LYS A 31 16.66 -0.01 -11.75
N VAL A 32 16.51 -0.37 -10.47
CA VAL A 32 16.77 0.54 -9.34
C VAL A 32 18.26 0.71 -9.06
N GLY A 33 19.09 -0.23 -9.49
CA GLY A 33 20.53 -0.19 -9.28
C GLY A 33 20.98 -0.78 -7.95
N VAL A 34 20.25 -1.76 -7.42
CA VAL A 34 20.59 -2.43 -6.17
C VAL A 34 20.60 -3.95 -6.36
N SER A 35 21.20 -4.68 -5.41
CA SER A 35 21.13 -6.14 -5.41
C SER A 35 19.71 -6.61 -5.02
N ARG A 36 19.38 -7.84 -5.41
CA ARG A 36 18.12 -8.48 -4.99
C ARG A 36 17.95 -8.48 -3.47
N ARG A 37 19.02 -8.78 -2.75
CA ARG A 37 19.01 -8.77 -1.28
C ARG A 37 18.70 -7.38 -0.73
N THR A 38 19.32 -6.35 -1.29
CA THR A 38 19.04 -4.97 -0.88
C THR A 38 17.60 -4.59 -1.15
N LEU A 39 17.06 -4.99 -2.31
CA LEU A 39 15.68 -4.74 -2.66
C LEU A 39 14.73 -5.34 -1.62
N PHE A 40 14.94 -6.61 -1.24
CA PHE A 40 14.09 -7.29 -0.25
C PHE A 40 14.26 -6.78 1.17
N ASN A 41 15.28 -5.96 1.45
CA ASN A 41 15.37 -5.23 2.72
C ASN A 41 14.37 -4.08 2.80
N TYR A 42 13.91 -3.57 1.66
CA TYR A 42 12.97 -2.43 1.60
C TYR A 42 11.54 -2.85 1.34
N ILE A 43 11.34 -3.92 0.58
CA ILE A 43 10.00 -4.38 0.19
C ILE A 43 9.87 -5.89 0.37
N LYS A 44 8.67 -6.31 0.71
CA LYS A 44 8.36 -7.71 0.99
C LYS A 44 8.20 -8.55 -0.28
N ASP A 45 7.46 -8.01 -1.27
CA ASP A 45 7.09 -8.74 -2.47
C ASP A 45 6.79 -7.78 -3.63
N LYS A 46 6.45 -8.35 -4.77
CA LYS A 46 6.13 -7.60 -5.99
C LYS A 46 4.92 -6.68 -5.80
N GLU A 47 3.86 -7.17 -5.17
CA GLU A 47 2.66 -6.37 -4.91
C GLU A 47 2.98 -5.13 -4.09
N SER A 48 3.78 -5.29 -3.03
CA SER A 48 4.21 -4.17 -2.20
C SER A 48 5.10 -3.19 -2.96
N ALA A 49 5.92 -3.68 -3.90
CA ALA A 49 6.73 -2.81 -4.75
C ALA A 49 5.87 -1.92 -5.64
N VAL A 50 4.76 -2.44 -6.15
CA VAL A 50 3.87 -1.73 -7.08
C VAL A 50 2.85 -0.87 -6.33
N LEU A 51 2.17 -1.44 -5.34
CA LEU A 51 1.05 -0.80 -4.64
C LEU A 51 1.40 -0.22 -3.27
N GLY A 52 2.63 -0.41 -2.80
CA GLY A 52 3.02 -0.02 -1.45
C GLY A 52 2.65 -1.09 -0.43
N SER A 53 3.03 -0.89 0.82
CA SER A 53 2.70 -1.82 1.90
C SER A 53 1.20 -1.82 2.19
N GLU A 54 0.61 -3.00 2.32
CA GLU A 54 -0.84 -3.12 2.54
C GLU A 54 -1.24 -2.68 3.95
N MET A 55 -0.58 -3.23 4.95
CA MET A 55 -0.93 -2.99 6.35
C MET A 55 0.34 -2.87 7.18
N SER A 56 0.52 -1.76 7.86
CA SER A 56 1.61 -1.58 8.80
C SER A 56 1.17 -1.99 10.20
N GLU A 57 2.14 -2.28 11.07
CA GLU A 57 1.88 -2.53 12.48
C GLU A 57 1.13 -1.37 13.13
N GLU A 58 1.48 -0.14 12.77
CA GLU A 58 0.83 1.07 13.26
C GLU A 58 -0.67 1.08 12.93
N VAL A 59 -1.03 0.75 11.68
CA VAL A 59 -2.43 0.71 11.26
C VAL A 59 -3.18 -0.41 11.99
N GLU A 60 -2.58 -1.59 12.12
CA GLU A 60 -3.19 -2.70 12.85
C GLU A 60 -3.42 -2.35 14.32
N ASN A 61 -2.45 -1.71 14.97
CA ASN A 61 -2.60 -1.22 16.34
C ASN A 61 -3.75 -0.24 16.47
N GLN A 62 -3.95 0.62 15.48
CA GLN A 62 -5.05 1.57 15.46
C GLN A 62 -6.41 0.87 15.38
N PHE A 63 -6.51 -0.19 14.59
CA PHE A 63 -7.74 -1.00 14.55
C PHE A 63 -8.00 -1.67 15.90
N GLN A 64 -6.98 -2.21 16.55
CA GLN A 64 -7.11 -2.85 17.86
C GLN A 64 -7.52 -1.82 18.92
N ASN A 65 -6.93 -0.65 18.93
CA ASN A 65 -7.29 0.43 19.86
C ASN A 65 -8.74 0.88 19.66
N PHE A 66 -9.16 1.04 18.42
CA PHE A 66 -10.54 1.39 18.13
C PHE A 66 -11.52 0.33 18.65
N ALA A 67 -11.23 -0.94 18.41
CA ALA A 67 -12.07 -2.04 18.89
C ALA A 67 -12.17 -2.06 20.43
N ALA A 68 -11.12 -1.62 21.12
CA ALA A 68 -11.07 -1.55 22.59
C ALA A 68 -11.66 -0.25 23.17
N GLY A 69 -12.19 0.64 22.34
CA GLY A 69 -12.74 1.91 22.79
C GLY A 69 -11.71 2.99 23.04
N LEU A 70 -10.53 2.88 22.43
CA LEU A 70 -9.42 3.81 22.62
C LEU A 70 -9.22 4.69 21.38
N PRO A 71 -8.50 5.82 21.47
CA PRO A 71 -7.85 6.34 22.69
C PRO A 71 -8.76 7.11 23.65
N THR A 72 -9.88 7.67 23.17
CA THR A 72 -10.67 8.59 23.98
C THR A 72 -11.92 7.97 24.63
N GLY A 73 -12.40 6.86 24.11
CA GLY A 73 -13.69 6.27 24.50
C GLY A 73 -14.87 6.89 23.75
N SER A 74 -14.68 8.00 23.06
CA SER A 74 -15.70 8.60 22.21
C SER A 74 -15.69 7.98 20.83
N LEU A 75 -16.79 7.37 20.43
CA LEU A 75 -16.93 6.75 19.11
C LEU A 75 -16.61 7.74 17.98
N ARG A 76 -17.11 8.97 18.11
CA ARG A 76 -16.91 10.01 17.11
C ARG A 76 -15.44 10.37 16.93
N GLU A 77 -14.73 10.65 18.04
CA GLU A 77 -13.32 11.04 18.00
C GLU A 77 -12.43 9.89 17.59
N ASP A 78 -12.69 8.70 18.11
CA ASP A 78 -11.90 7.51 17.79
C ASP A 78 -12.08 7.09 16.34
N SER A 79 -13.29 7.26 15.77
CA SER A 79 -13.54 7.03 14.34
C SER A 79 -12.75 7.97 13.45
N LYS A 80 -12.64 9.25 13.84
CA LYS A 80 -11.81 10.24 13.11
C LYS A 80 -10.34 9.83 13.14
N ILE A 81 -9.83 9.44 14.30
CA ILE A 81 -8.43 9.05 14.46
C ILE A 81 -8.12 7.83 13.60
N MET A 82 -8.99 6.82 13.63
CA MET A 82 -8.82 5.61 12.82
C MET A 82 -8.86 5.94 11.33
N ALA A 83 -9.85 6.73 10.89
CA ALA A 83 -9.99 7.11 9.49
C ALA A 83 -8.78 7.89 8.99
N MET A 84 -8.26 8.83 9.79
CA MET A 84 -7.07 9.61 9.43
C MET A 84 -5.83 8.73 9.33
N THR A 85 -5.68 7.75 10.22
CA THR A 85 -4.54 6.83 10.18
C THR A 85 -4.57 5.99 8.91
N VAL A 86 -5.72 5.41 8.56
CA VAL A 86 -5.90 4.63 7.33
C VAL A 86 -5.68 5.48 6.10
N PHE A 87 -6.24 6.70 6.07
CA PHE A 87 -6.08 7.63 4.96
C PHE A 87 -4.63 8.03 4.77
N ASN A 88 -3.95 8.45 5.84
CA ASN A 88 -2.55 8.85 5.76
C ASN A 88 -1.66 7.71 5.25
N ARG A 89 -1.97 6.48 5.63
CA ARG A 89 -1.24 5.32 5.15
C ARG A 89 -1.51 5.07 3.66
N ALA A 90 -2.76 5.19 3.23
CA ALA A 90 -3.15 4.97 1.84
C ALA A 90 -2.53 5.99 0.89
N VAL A 91 -2.43 7.27 1.33
CA VAL A 91 -1.87 8.34 0.49
C VAL A 91 -0.40 8.65 0.78
N GLY A 92 0.21 7.97 1.76
CA GLY A 92 1.55 8.30 2.22
C GLY A 92 2.59 8.31 1.10
N ASP A 93 2.65 7.25 0.30
CA ASP A 93 3.56 7.14 -0.83
C ASP A 93 3.03 7.91 -2.05
N GLU A 94 1.72 8.06 -2.15
CA GLU A 94 1.06 8.78 -3.24
C GLU A 94 1.05 10.29 -3.04
N PHE A 95 1.67 10.76 -1.97
CA PHE A 95 1.93 12.18 -1.77
C PHE A 95 2.78 12.77 -2.90
N PHE A 96 3.57 11.93 -3.57
CA PHE A 96 4.31 12.34 -4.76
C PHE A 96 3.40 12.23 -6.00
N PRO A 97 3.13 13.33 -6.71
CA PRO A 97 2.24 13.32 -7.88
C PRO A 97 2.63 12.30 -8.95
N GLU A 98 3.93 12.05 -9.12
CA GLU A 98 4.44 11.07 -10.08
C GLU A 98 3.93 9.66 -9.77
N ILE A 99 3.96 9.25 -8.50
CA ILE A 99 3.51 7.92 -8.08
C ILE A 99 1.99 7.79 -8.29
N SER A 100 1.25 8.83 -7.93
CA SER A 100 -0.21 8.85 -8.12
C SER A 100 -0.59 8.69 -9.60
N GLN A 101 0.08 9.42 -10.49
CA GLN A 101 -0.17 9.34 -11.94
C GLN A 101 0.19 7.96 -12.49
N LEU A 102 1.34 7.43 -12.13
CA LEU A 102 1.78 6.12 -12.58
C LEU A 102 0.88 5.01 -12.05
N THR A 103 0.42 5.11 -10.81
CA THR A 103 -0.53 4.16 -10.23
C THR A 103 -1.83 4.14 -11.01
N ALA A 104 -2.40 5.31 -11.30
CA ALA A 104 -3.61 5.42 -12.09
C ALA A 104 -3.44 4.83 -13.48
N GLN A 105 -2.33 5.10 -14.14
CA GLN A 105 -2.03 4.57 -15.47
C GLN A 105 -1.87 3.05 -15.45
N ALA A 106 -1.15 2.51 -14.48
CA ALA A 106 -0.97 1.07 -14.34
C ALA A 106 -2.30 0.36 -14.07
N LEU A 107 -3.14 0.92 -13.20
CA LEU A 107 -4.46 0.37 -12.90
C LEU A 107 -5.38 0.41 -14.12
N ALA A 108 -5.26 1.44 -14.97
CA ALA A 108 -6.09 1.56 -16.17
C ALA A 108 -5.71 0.51 -17.22
N THR A 109 -4.44 0.09 -17.28
CA THR A 109 -3.93 -0.76 -18.35
C THR A 109 -3.72 -2.22 -17.96
N ASP A 110 -3.63 -2.54 -16.68
CA ASP A 110 -3.32 -3.90 -16.22
C ASP A 110 -4.48 -4.50 -15.41
N THR A 111 -5.11 -5.52 -15.99
CA THR A 111 -6.27 -6.20 -15.39
C THR A 111 -5.90 -6.93 -14.11
N LYS A 112 -4.74 -7.59 -14.08
CA LYS A 112 -4.29 -8.33 -12.89
C LYS A 112 -4.01 -7.38 -11.74
N LEU A 113 -3.38 -6.25 -12.01
CA LEU A 113 -3.11 -5.24 -11.00
C LEU A 113 -4.41 -4.68 -10.42
N ARG A 114 -5.41 -4.43 -11.28
CA ARG A 114 -6.73 -3.98 -10.79
C ARG A 114 -7.37 -4.99 -9.85
N ALA A 115 -7.29 -6.28 -10.18
CA ALA A 115 -7.84 -7.33 -9.33
C ALA A 115 -7.15 -7.36 -7.97
N LEU A 116 -5.83 -7.25 -7.93
CA LEU A 116 -5.06 -7.19 -6.68
C LEU A 116 -5.39 -5.96 -5.86
N TYR A 117 -5.54 -4.82 -6.52
CA TYR A 117 -5.93 -3.56 -5.87
C TYR A 117 -7.32 -3.67 -5.24
N CYS A 118 -8.29 -4.24 -5.96
CA CYS A 118 -9.64 -4.45 -5.43
C CYS A 118 -9.65 -5.41 -4.25
N GLN A 119 -8.88 -6.50 -4.31
CA GLN A 119 -8.75 -7.44 -3.19
C GLN A 119 -8.16 -6.77 -1.96
N ARG A 120 -7.15 -5.93 -2.16
CA ARG A 120 -6.50 -5.17 -1.09
C ARG A 120 -7.50 -4.23 -0.41
N ASN A 121 -8.27 -3.50 -1.19
CA ASN A 121 -9.30 -2.60 -0.67
C ASN A 121 -10.38 -3.35 0.09
N SER A 122 -10.79 -4.53 -0.40
CA SER A 122 -11.76 -5.39 0.27
C SER A 122 -11.27 -5.86 1.62
N ARG A 123 -9.98 -6.22 1.73
CA ARG A 123 -9.39 -6.62 3.02
C ARG A 123 -9.40 -5.49 4.03
N ILE A 124 -9.09 -4.27 3.59
CA ILE A 124 -9.12 -3.08 4.46
C ILE A 124 -10.55 -2.80 4.94
N ILE A 125 -11.53 -2.83 4.03
CA ILE A 125 -12.94 -2.63 4.38
C ILE A 125 -13.40 -3.69 5.38
N GLN A 126 -13.04 -4.94 5.17
CA GLN A 126 -13.37 -6.02 6.09
C GLN A 126 -12.75 -5.80 7.47
N ARG A 127 -11.50 -5.35 7.50
CA ARG A 127 -10.80 -5.07 8.77
C ARG A 127 -11.47 -3.91 9.53
N VAL A 128 -11.89 -2.88 8.83
CA VAL A 128 -12.66 -1.76 9.42
C VAL A 128 -13.97 -2.29 10.02
N ARG A 129 -14.68 -3.13 9.26
CA ARG A 129 -15.94 -3.73 9.73
C ARG A 129 -15.74 -4.55 11.00
N GLN A 130 -14.69 -5.37 11.04
CA GLN A 130 -14.37 -6.17 12.24
C GLN A 130 -14.09 -5.28 13.45
N ALA A 131 -13.33 -4.20 13.26
CA ALA A 131 -13.01 -3.27 14.35
C ALA A 131 -14.27 -2.58 14.89
N VAL A 132 -15.19 -2.18 13.99
CA VAL A 132 -16.45 -1.56 14.37
C VAL A 132 -17.34 -2.53 15.13
N GLN A 133 -17.44 -3.79 14.68
CA GLN A 133 -18.24 -4.81 15.34
C GLN A 133 -17.69 -5.21 16.71
N ALA A 134 -16.38 -5.19 16.89
CA ALA A 134 -15.72 -5.53 18.15
C ALA A 134 -15.88 -4.44 19.22
N ARG A 135 -16.18 -3.22 18.83
CA ARG A 135 -16.37 -2.09 19.76
C ARG A 135 -17.83 -2.12 20.37
#